data_062419e2d54157fbcbd78d801bd48954
#
_entry.id   062419e2d54157fbcbd78d801bd48954
#
_cell.length_a   1.000
_cell.length_b   1.000
_cell.length_c   1.000
_cell.angle_alpha   90.00
_cell.angle_beta   90.00
_cell.angle_gamma   90.00
#
_symmetry.space_group_name_H-M   'P 1'
#
loop_
_entity.id
_entity.type
_entity.pdbx_description
1 polymer ?
#
loop_
_entity_poly.entity_id
_entity_poly.type
_entity_poly.pdbx_seq_one_letter_code
_entity_poly.pdbx_strand_id
1 'polypeptide(L)'
;MSDWTLTRVPLTVLASGAEVALVLHELVGQRPGPTLGLSAAIHGDEAVGVEILYHFRQRLDPGALRGRVLVLPCANPLAYQANSRNTPLDMTNLNRVFPGDPAGWFTEHLADTITRRFLLELDAYVDLHAGGAYPTVDYVYVFTDERLSRSFGSRFLYRPTQPFAGTAAGVVAERGRPAMVVELGGGDVDQTEYVARGVQGILNVMQTLEMLPGVPPPPPAQLLLTELATIRPRAGGLLLPAVTELGRELDRETVLGRVVHPQTFAELEVIRAPYRRNVTILVHRTADVVEPGSYGYMIGNLESAEG
;
A
#
# COMPACT_ATOMS: atom_id res chain seq x y z
N MET A 1 -6.97 16.64 -24.56
CA MET A 1 -5.83 16.00 -23.84
C MET A 1 -5.86 16.52 -22.42
N SER A 2 -5.71 15.70 -21.43
CA SER A 2 -5.71 16.14 -20.01
C SER A 2 -4.47 17.00 -19.77
N ASP A 3 -4.69 18.19 -19.22
CA ASP A 3 -3.62 19.17 -18.96
C ASP A 3 -2.83 18.83 -17.69
N TRP A 4 -2.32 17.61 -17.60
CA TRP A 4 -1.44 17.19 -16.54
C TRP A 4 -0.10 17.92 -16.63
N THR A 5 0.26 18.65 -15.60
CA THR A 5 1.58 19.26 -15.43
C THR A 5 2.52 18.26 -14.75
N LEU A 6 3.72 18.12 -15.30
CA LEU A 6 4.77 17.29 -14.72
C LEU A 6 5.88 18.17 -14.13
N THR A 7 6.15 17.99 -12.84
CA THR A 7 7.23 18.70 -12.14
C THR A 7 8.31 17.71 -11.72
N ARG A 8 9.51 17.92 -12.23
CA ARG A 8 10.70 17.16 -11.84
C ARG A 8 11.32 17.79 -10.60
N VAL A 9 11.45 17.03 -9.51
CA VAL A 9 12.09 17.44 -8.26
C VAL A 9 13.43 16.72 -8.14
N PRO A 10 14.55 17.39 -8.39
CA PRO A 10 15.88 16.79 -8.24
C PRO A 10 16.12 16.36 -6.78
N LEU A 11 16.71 15.17 -6.60
CA LEU A 11 17.11 14.65 -5.29
C LEU A 11 18.63 14.71 -5.12
N THR A 12 19.37 14.05 -5.99
CA THR A 12 20.82 13.92 -5.89
C THR A 12 21.43 13.43 -7.19
N VAL A 13 22.78 13.39 -7.22
CA VAL A 13 23.58 12.73 -8.25
C VAL A 13 24.28 11.54 -7.59
N LEU A 14 24.12 10.35 -8.19
CA LEU A 14 24.78 9.13 -7.71
C LEU A 14 26.28 9.15 -8.02
N ALA A 15 27.04 8.24 -7.40
CA ALA A 15 28.48 8.07 -7.67
C ALA A 15 28.79 7.74 -9.14
N SER A 16 27.84 7.18 -9.87
CA SER A 16 27.92 6.94 -11.32
C SER A 16 27.75 8.20 -12.18
N GLY A 17 27.39 9.34 -11.59
CA GLY A 17 26.99 10.56 -12.29
C GLY A 17 25.51 10.58 -12.72
N ALA A 18 24.73 9.52 -12.47
CA ALA A 18 23.30 9.49 -12.78
C ALA A 18 22.52 10.40 -11.83
N GLU A 19 21.61 11.20 -12.38
CA GLU A 19 20.70 12.03 -11.59
C GLU A 19 19.50 11.23 -11.09
N VAL A 20 19.15 11.38 -9.82
CA VAL A 20 17.93 10.86 -9.22
C VAL A 20 16.98 12.02 -8.96
N ALA A 21 15.71 11.85 -9.38
CA ALA A 21 14.67 12.85 -9.18
C ALA A 21 13.31 12.16 -8.96
N LEU A 22 12.43 12.84 -8.26
CA LEU A 22 10.99 12.53 -8.25
C LEU A 22 10.30 13.24 -9.42
N VAL A 23 9.20 12.66 -9.88
CA VAL A 23 8.31 13.30 -10.86
C VAL A 23 6.91 13.36 -10.26
N LEU A 24 6.43 14.57 -10.02
CA LEU A 24 5.08 14.84 -9.57
C LEU A 24 4.20 15.13 -10.78
N HIS A 25 3.02 14.53 -10.83
CA HIS A 25 1.99 14.85 -11.80
C HIS A 25 0.89 15.65 -11.10
N GLU A 26 0.48 16.75 -11.66
CA GLU A 26 -0.55 17.62 -11.12
C GLU A 26 -1.67 17.83 -12.14
N LEU A 27 -2.91 17.72 -11.66
CA LEU A 27 -4.09 18.12 -12.41
C LEU A 27 -4.93 19.07 -11.55
N VAL A 28 -5.18 20.27 -12.03
CA VAL A 28 -6.00 21.28 -11.38
C VAL A 28 -7.35 21.34 -12.06
N GLY A 29 -8.43 21.18 -11.27
CA GLY A 29 -9.79 21.31 -11.74
C GLY A 29 -10.22 22.77 -11.95
N GLN A 30 -11.30 22.95 -12.71
CA GLN A 30 -11.83 24.29 -13.01
C GLN A 30 -12.55 24.96 -11.83
N ARG A 31 -12.89 24.22 -10.78
CA ARG A 31 -13.61 24.70 -9.59
C ARG A 31 -12.81 24.44 -8.33
N PRO A 32 -12.91 25.32 -7.32
CA PRO A 32 -12.28 25.08 -6.02
C PRO A 32 -12.72 23.76 -5.39
N GLY A 33 -11.81 23.11 -4.68
CA GLY A 33 -12.02 21.86 -3.97
C GLY A 33 -10.74 21.43 -3.25
N PRO A 34 -10.73 20.25 -2.61
CA PRO A 34 -9.56 19.76 -1.88
C PRO A 34 -8.43 19.32 -2.81
N THR A 35 -7.25 19.18 -2.23
CA THR A 35 -6.08 18.54 -2.86
C THR A 35 -6.01 17.08 -2.42
N LEU A 36 -6.23 16.16 -3.34
CA LEU A 36 -6.03 14.73 -3.12
C LEU A 36 -4.63 14.32 -3.56
N GLY A 37 -3.85 13.75 -2.65
CA GLY A 37 -2.57 13.12 -2.94
C GLY A 37 -2.73 11.62 -3.21
N LEU A 38 -2.05 11.13 -4.23
CA LEU A 38 -1.96 9.72 -4.57
C LEU A 38 -0.48 9.34 -4.72
N SER A 39 -0.02 8.31 -4.04
CA SER A 39 1.34 7.78 -4.22
C SER A 39 1.37 6.29 -4.45
N ALA A 40 2.47 5.82 -5.04
CA ALA A 40 2.79 4.41 -5.21
C ALA A 40 4.31 4.19 -5.16
N ALA A 41 4.72 2.93 -5.10
CA ALA A 41 6.11 2.51 -5.11
C ALA A 41 6.97 3.19 -4.03
N ILE A 42 6.43 3.33 -2.81
CA ILE A 42 7.23 3.56 -1.59
C ILE A 42 8.14 2.35 -1.36
N HIS A 43 7.60 1.14 -1.57
CA HIS A 43 8.41 -0.07 -1.75
C HIS A 43 8.51 -0.37 -3.24
N GLY A 44 9.72 -0.62 -3.73
CA GLY A 44 9.96 -0.72 -5.16
C GLY A 44 9.44 -2.00 -5.81
N ASP A 45 9.20 -3.03 -5.04
CA ASP A 45 8.62 -4.32 -5.46
C ASP A 45 7.08 -4.32 -5.51
N GLU A 46 6.45 -3.16 -5.29
CA GLU A 46 4.99 -3.00 -5.28
C GLU A 46 4.51 -2.24 -6.55
N ALA A 47 4.81 -2.78 -7.73
CA ALA A 47 4.58 -2.09 -9.01
C ALA A 47 3.09 -1.91 -9.37
N VAL A 48 2.18 -2.71 -8.83
CA VAL A 48 0.74 -2.64 -9.12
C VAL A 48 0.14 -1.26 -8.81
N GLY A 49 0.63 -0.58 -7.75
CA GLY A 49 0.21 0.79 -7.43
C GLY A 49 0.54 1.79 -8.56
N VAL A 50 1.69 1.64 -9.22
CA VAL A 50 2.09 2.47 -10.38
C VAL A 50 1.16 2.24 -11.56
N GLU A 51 0.78 0.98 -11.81
CA GLU A 51 -0.15 0.61 -12.87
C GLU A 51 -1.56 1.15 -12.60
N ILE A 52 -2.03 1.09 -11.35
CA ILE A 52 -3.29 1.73 -10.94
C ILE A 52 -3.27 3.22 -11.28
N LEU A 53 -2.21 3.95 -10.90
CA LEU A 53 -2.09 5.38 -11.16
C LEU A 53 -1.99 5.71 -12.66
N TYR A 54 -1.34 4.86 -13.45
CA TYR A 54 -1.29 4.98 -14.90
C TYR A 54 -2.68 4.92 -15.52
N HIS A 55 -3.49 3.91 -15.17
CA HIS A 55 -4.85 3.76 -15.70
C HIS A 55 -5.82 4.79 -15.11
N PHE A 56 -5.68 5.17 -13.84
CA PHE A 56 -6.43 6.25 -13.21
C PHE A 56 -6.27 7.55 -13.98
N ARG A 57 -5.03 7.93 -14.32
CA ARG A 57 -4.73 9.15 -15.09
C ARG A 57 -5.43 9.19 -16.43
N GLN A 58 -5.58 8.05 -17.11
CA GLN A 58 -6.27 7.95 -18.40
C GLN A 58 -7.80 8.05 -18.25
N ARG A 59 -8.34 7.62 -17.12
CA ARG A 59 -9.79 7.55 -16.88
C ARG A 59 -10.37 8.83 -16.27
N LEU A 60 -9.54 9.66 -15.65
CA LEU A 60 -9.99 10.90 -15.01
C LEU A 60 -10.35 11.95 -16.06
N ASP A 61 -11.61 12.44 -16.02
CA ASP A 61 -12.06 13.57 -16.82
C ASP A 61 -11.67 14.90 -16.15
N PRO A 62 -10.75 15.70 -16.72
CA PRO A 62 -10.35 16.98 -16.15
C PRO A 62 -11.50 17.98 -16.06
N GLY A 63 -12.47 17.90 -16.99
CA GLY A 63 -13.62 18.81 -17.02
C GLY A 63 -14.59 18.61 -15.87
N ALA A 64 -14.63 17.41 -15.28
CA ALA A 64 -15.45 17.09 -14.13
C ALA A 64 -14.79 17.42 -12.78
N LEU A 65 -13.47 17.65 -12.75
CA LEU A 65 -12.68 17.77 -11.53
C LEU A 65 -12.97 19.07 -10.78
N ARG A 66 -13.14 18.96 -9.46
CA ARG A 66 -13.08 20.05 -8.49
C ARG A 66 -11.84 19.85 -7.61
N GLY A 67 -11.12 20.96 -7.33
CA GLY A 67 -9.89 20.89 -6.55
C GLY A 67 -8.69 20.45 -7.36
N ARG A 68 -7.78 19.72 -6.75
CA ARG A 68 -6.48 19.35 -7.30
C ARG A 68 -6.16 17.88 -7.02
N VAL A 69 -5.62 17.18 -8.00
CA VAL A 69 -5.01 15.86 -7.82
C VAL A 69 -3.51 15.99 -7.98
N LEU A 70 -2.76 15.55 -6.98
CA LEU A 70 -1.30 15.51 -7.00
C LEU A 70 -0.85 14.05 -6.88
N VAL A 71 -0.09 13.56 -7.87
CA VAL A 71 0.31 12.16 -7.99
C VAL A 71 1.82 12.02 -7.93
N LEU A 72 2.31 11.14 -7.05
CA LEU A 72 3.70 10.69 -6.98
C LEU A 72 3.75 9.20 -7.36
N PRO A 73 3.86 8.87 -8.66
CA PRO A 73 3.70 7.49 -9.12
C PRO A 73 4.84 6.56 -8.70
N CYS A 74 6.02 7.10 -8.44
CA CYS A 74 7.19 6.34 -8.01
C CYS A 74 7.89 7.11 -6.88
N ALA A 75 7.52 6.81 -5.64
CA ALA A 75 8.04 7.49 -4.45
C ALA A 75 9.50 7.12 -4.14
N ASN A 76 9.93 5.90 -4.51
CA ASN A 76 11.31 5.42 -4.30
C ASN A 76 11.92 4.90 -5.62
N PRO A 77 12.46 5.79 -6.46
CA PRO A 77 12.97 5.41 -7.78
C PRO A 77 14.08 4.35 -7.76
N LEU A 78 14.94 4.36 -6.74
CA LEU A 78 16.05 3.40 -6.63
C LEU A 78 15.55 2.01 -6.18
N ALA A 79 14.60 1.96 -5.25
CA ALA A 79 13.97 0.72 -4.86
C ALA A 79 13.15 0.11 -6.01
N TYR A 80 12.42 0.96 -6.75
CA TYR A 80 11.64 0.55 -7.93
C TYR A 80 12.53 -0.04 -9.03
N GLN A 81 13.64 0.63 -9.35
CA GLN A 81 14.63 0.13 -10.31
C GLN A 81 15.22 -1.23 -9.89
N ALA A 82 15.46 -1.41 -8.60
CA ALA A 82 16.03 -2.64 -8.05
C ALA A 82 14.99 -3.74 -7.77
N ASN A 83 13.70 -3.46 -7.99
CA ASN A 83 12.59 -4.34 -7.60
C ASN A 83 12.73 -4.82 -6.14
N SER A 84 12.99 -3.89 -5.23
CA SER A 84 13.28 -4.19 -3.83
C SER A 84 12.37 -3.38 -2.89
N ARG A 85 12.06 -3.97 -1.73
CA ARG A 85 11.26 -3.29 -0.71
C ARG A 85 11.96 -2.06 -0.14
N ASN A 86 13.24 -2.17 0.17
CA ASN A 86 14.05 -1.12 0.77
C ASN A 86 14.89 -0.37 -0.27
N THR A 87 15.31 0.83 0.05
CA THR A 87 16.24 1.61 -0.79
C THR A 87 17.61 0.92 -0.83
N PRO A 88 18.14 0.54 -2.01
CA PRO A 88 19.38 -0.23 -2.09
C PRO A 88 20.63 0.50 -1.59
N LEU A 89 20.66 1.84 -1.57
CA LEU A 89 21.82 2.62 -1.17
C LEU A 89 22.15 2.50 0.32
N ASP A 90 21.15 2.41 1.17
CA ASP A 90 21.29 2.41 2.63
C ASP A 90 20.48 1.30 3.30
N MET A 91 19.83 0.44 2.52
CA MET A 91 18.99 -0.67 2.95
C MET A 91 17.82 -0.26 3.86
N THR A 92 17.45 1.02 3.85
CA THR A 92 16.43 1.60 4.71
C THR A 92 15.03 1.48 4.09
N ASN A 93 14.03 1.15 4.92
CA ASN A 93 12.63 1.19 4.50
C ASN A 93 12.12 2.63 4.54
N LEU A 94 11.82 3.19 3.37
CA LEU A 94 11.31 4.56 3.24
C LEU A 94 10.07 4.81 4.12
N ASN A 95 9.15 3.83 4.21
CA ASN A 95 7.92 3.95 5.00
C ASN A 95 8.12 3.70 6.51
N ARG A 96 9.34 3.98 7.03
CA ARG A 96 9.68 3.96 8.46
C ARG A 96 10.45 5.20 8.92
N VAL A 97 10.79 6.07 7.97
CA VAL A 97 11.64 7.24 8.26
C VAL A 97 10.98 8.59 7.98
N PHE A 98 9.68 8.62 7.63
CA PHE A 98 8.95 9.87 7.52
C PHE A 98 8.79 10.55 8.90
N PRO A 99 8.85 11.91 8.97
CA PRO A 99 8.87 12.88 7.89
C PRO A 99 10.22 13.06 7.19
N GLY A 100 11.26 12.37 7.59
CA GLY A 100 12.61 12.42 7.04
C GLY A 100 13.55 13.41 7.74
N ASP A 101 14.80 13.43 7.26
CA ASP A 101 15.84 14.37 7.70
C ASP A 101 16.63 14.82 6.45
N PRO A 102 16.70 16.13 6.15
CA PRO A 102 17.44 16.65 5.02
C PRO A 102 18.97 16.46 5.14
N ALA A 103 19.49 16.21 6.34
CA ALA A 103 20.90 15.94 6.62
C ALA A 103 21.19 14.45 6.88
N GLY A 104 20.16 13.59 6.83
CA GLY A 104 20.25 12.17 7.09
C GLY A 104 20.80 11.34 5.93
N TRP A 105 20.63 10.03 6.01
CA TRP A 105 20.93 9.11 4.93
C TRP A 105 20.04 9.38 3.71
N PHE A 106 20.39 8.79 2.55
CA PHE A 106 19.64 9.04 1.31
C PHE A 106 18.13 8.83 1.47
N THR A 107 17.71 7.76 2.13
CA THR A 107 16.28 7.46 2.31
C THR A 107 15.58 8.47 3.24
N GLU A 108 16.27 9.00 4.26
CA GLU A 108 15.73 10.05 5.12
C GLU A 108 15.64 11.39 4.37
N HIS A 109 16.63 11.74 3.54
CA HIS A 109 16.57 12.89 2.65
C HIS A 109 15.46 12.77 1.60
N LEU A 110 15.22 11.55 1.06
CA LEU A 110 14.12 11.26 0.15
C LEU A 110 12.76 11.47 0.86
N ALA A 111 12.61 10.94 2.09
CA ALA A 111 11.41 11.12 2.90
C ALA A 111 11.12 12.60 3.20
N ASP A 112 12.13 13.38 3.59
CA ASP A 112 12.03 14.82 3.83
C ASP A 112 11.60 15.58 2.55
N THR A 113 12.17 15.22 1.40
CA THR A 113 11.81 15.82 0.12
C THR A 113 10.34 15.51 -0.24
N ILE A 114 9.90 14.27 -0.09
CA ILE A 114 8.50 13.86 -0.31
C ILE A 114 7.59 14.61 0.66
N THR A 115 7.96 14.67 1.93
CA THR A 115 7.17 15.39 2.94
C THR A 115 6.96 16.84 2.53
N ARG A 116 8.01 17.58 2.23
CA ARG A 116 7.91 19.02 1.91
C ARG A 116 7.29 19.33 0.56
N ARG A 117 7.52 18.47 -0.44
CA ARG A 117 7.11 18.76 -1.83
C ARG A 117 5.79 18.11 -2.22
N PHE A 118 5.29 17.18 -1.39
CA PHE A 118 4.08 16.44 -1.68
C PHE A 118 3.15 16.36 -0.47
N LEU A 119 3.54 15.71 0.65
CA LEU A 119 2.62 15.40 1.74
C LEU A 119 2.04 16.65 2.44
N LEU A 120 2.82 17.73 2.59
CA LEU A 120 2.36 18.96 3.24
C LEU A 120 1.33 19.75 2.41
N GLU A 121 1.20 19.47 1.12
CA GLU A 121 0.25 20.10 0.21
C GLU A 121 -1.16 19.49 0.26
N LEU A 122 -1.33 18.34 0.94
CA LEU A 122 -2.50 17.50 0.81
C LEU A 122 -3.60 17.82 1.82
N ASP A 123 -4.86 17.79 1.36
CA ASP A 123 -6.07 17.79 2.19
C ASP A 123 -6.59 16.36 2.45
N ALA A 124 -6.26 15.40 1.57
CA ALA A 124 -6.53 13.97 1.75
C ALA A 124 -5.45 13.14 1.04
N TYR A 125 -5.22 11.92 1.50
CA TYR A 125 -4.14 11.08 0.98
C TYR A 125 -4.53 9.60 0.85
N VAL A 126 -4.18 9.02 -0.30
CA VAL A 126 -4.25 7.58 -0.57
C VAL A 126 -2.86 7.08 -0.95
N ASP A 127 -2.31 6.21 -0.14
CA ASP A 127 -1.03 5.55 -0.37
C ASP A 127 -1.26 4.14 -0.89
N LEU A 128 -0.82 3.85 -2.12
CA LEU A 128 -1.03 2.57 -2.76
C LEU A 128 0.16 1.65 -2.50
N HIS A 129 -0.10 0.56 -1.82
CA HIS A 129 0.80 -0.54 -1.51
C HIS A 129 0.29 -1.87 -2.04
N ALA A 130 1.11 -2.89 -1.95
CA ALA A 130 0.78 -4.27 -2.30
C ALA A 130 1.58 -5.26 -1.47
N GLY A 131 1.37 -6.55 -1.70
CA GLY A 131 2.12 -7.60 -1.02
C GLY A 131 3.61 -7.71 -1.40
N GLY A 132 4.07 -6.92 -2.38
CA GLY A 132 5.43 -7.01 -2.90
C GLY A 132 5.61 -8.17 -3.89
N ALA A 133 6.84 -8.69 -3.99
CA ALA A 133 7.20 -9.69 -5.01
C ALA A 133 6.51 -11.05 -4.80
N TYR A 134 6.20 -11.42 -3.56
CA TYR A 134 5.77 -12.79 -3.26
C TYR A 134 4.36 -12.91 -2.68
N PRO A 135 3.98 -12.26 -1.57
CA PRO A 135 2.62 -12.38 -1.05
C PRO A 135 1.62 -11.53 -1.82
N THR A 136 0.36 -11.95 -1.76
CA THR A 136 -0.79 -11.18 -2.26
C THR A 136 -1.61 -10.67 -1.07
N VAL A 137 -2.11 -9.44 -1.14
CA VAL A 137 -2.81 -8.78 -0.05
C VAL A 137 -4.06 -8.06 -0.56
N ASP A 138 -5.08 -7.89 0.29
CA ASP A 138 -6.30 -7.12 -0.04
C ASP A 138 -6.96 -6.56 1.22
N TYR A 139 -6.63 -5.31 1.58
CA TYR A 139 -7.32 -4.55 2.64
C TYR A 139 -7.00 -3.06 2.56
N VAL A 140 -7.78 -2.25 3.27
CA VAL A 140 -7.48 -0.83 3.50
C VAL A 140 -7.11 -0.63 4.96
N TYR A 141 -5.98 0.00 5.20
CA TYR A 141 -5.54 0.42 6.52
C TYR A 141 -6.11 1.81 6.83
N VAL A 142 -6.96 1.90 7.86
CA VAL A 142 -7.62 3.12 8.30
C VAL A 142 -6.71 3.88 9.25
N PHE A 143 -6.27 5.09 8.87
CA PHE A 143 -5.49 5.96 9.74
C PHE A 143 -6.38 6.93 10.53
N THR A 144 -7.25 7.68 9.85
CA THR A 144 -8.03 8.75 10.48
C THR A 144 -9.51 8.71 10.13
N ASP A 145 -9.86 8.74 8.84
CA ASP A 145 -11.24 8.85 8.35
C ASP A 145 -11.74 7.48 7.87
N GLU A 146 -12.54 6.83 8.71
CA GLU A 146 -13.15 5.53 8.36
C GLU A 146 -14.13 5.65 7.20
N ARG A 147 -14.94 6.72 7.14
CA ARG A 147 -15.90 6.91 6.05
C ARG A 147 -15.20 7.01 4.71
N LEU A 148 -14.08 7.77 4.66
CA LEU A 148 -13.28 7.90 3.45
C LEU A 148 -12.62 6.56 3.09
N SER A 149 -12.07 5.85 4.08
CA SER A 149 -11.45 4.53 3.88
C SER A 149 -12.46 3.49 3.37
N ARG A 150 -13.69 3.49 3.90
CA ARG A 150 -14.77 2.62 3.45
C ARG A 150 -15.17 2.90 2.00
N SER A 151 -15.12 4.17 1.57
CA SER A 151 -15.51 4.56 0.21
C SER A 151 -14.61 3.97 -0.88
N PHE A 152 -13.37 3.60 -0.56
CA PHE A 152 -12.49 2.90 -1.49
C PHE A 152 -13.12 1.59 -2.02
N GLY A 153 -13.89 0.89 -1.19
CA GLY A 153 -14.69 -0.26 -1.60
C GLY A 153 -14.01 -1.62 -1.41
N SER A 154 -12.91 -1.72 -0.67
CA SER A 154 -12.34 -3.01 -0.26
C SER A 154 -13.25 -3.70 0.76
N ARG A 155 -13.30 -5.05 0.69
CA ARG A 155 -14.07 -5.87 1.63
C ARG A 155 -13.53 -5.78 3.06
N PHE A 156 -12.22 -5.72 3.21
CA PHE A 156 -11.56 -5.69 4.51
C PHE A 156 -10.96 -4.32 4.77
N LEU A 157 -11.23 -3.80 5.97
CA LEU A 157 -10.56 -2.64 6.53
C LEU A 157 -9.83 -3.09 7.81
N TYR A 158 -8.72 -2.47 8.11
CA TYR A 158 -8.00 -2.69 9.35
C TYR A 158 -7.75 -1.36 10.05
N ARG A 159 -8.19 -1.26 11.30
CA ARG A 159 -7.93 -0.13 12.18
C ARG A 159 -7.13 -0.59 13.39
N PRO A 160 -5.80 -0.40 13.40
CA PRO A 160 -4.98 -0.76 14.54
C PRO A 160 -5.26 0.18 15.72
N THR A 161 -4.94 -0.29 16.92
CA THR A 161 -4.98 0.54 18.14
C THR A 161 -3.95 1.67 18.12
N GLN A 162 -2.82 1.45 17.44
CA GLN A 162 -1.78 2.45 17.20
C GLN A 162 -1.30 2.39 15.76
N PRO A 163 -1.39 3.50 15.00
CA PRO A 163 -0.84 3.58 13.65
C PRO A 163 0.67 3.36 13.65
N PHE A 164 1.21 2.86 12.55
CA PHE A 164 2.66 2.73 12.37
C PHE A 164 3.30 4.11 12.29
N ALA A 165 4.28 4.38 13.15
CA ALA A 165 5.10 5.58 13.09
C ALA A 165 6.05 5.57 11.88
N GLY A 166 6.48 6.76 11.45
CA GLY A 166 7.45 6.92 10.36
C GLY A 166 6.91 6.59 8.98
N THR A 167 5.58 6.65 8.78
CA THR A 167 4.93 6.38 7.50
C THR A 167 4.47 7.66 6.81
N ALA A 168 4.39 7.64 5.46
CA ALA A 168 3.88 8.76 4.68
C ALA A 168 2.43 9.13 5.08
N ALA A 169 1.56 8.13 5.24
CA ALA A 169 0.20 8.34 5.69
C ALA A 169 0.14 8.91 7.12
N GLY A 170 1.07 8.52 7.99
CA GLY A 170 1.22 9.07 9.35
C GLY A 170 1.43 10.59 9.34
N VAL A 171 2.29 11.11 8.47
CA VAL A 171 2.56 12.56 8.35
C VAL A 171 1.28 13.35 8.02
N VAL A 172 0.45 12.83 7.13
CA VAL A 172 -0.81 13.49 6.74
C VAL A 172 -1.84 13.38 7.88
N ALA A 173 -1.91 12.19 8.51
CA ALA A 173 -2.81 11.91 9.63
C ALA A 173 -2.52 12.79 10.87
N GLU A 174 -1.25 13.00 11.21
CA GLU A 174 -0.82 13.85 12.34
C GLU A 174 -1.22 15.32 12.14
N ARG A 175 -1.45 15.74 10.90
CA ARG A 175 -1.99 17.07 10.58
C ARG A 175 -3.53 17.15 10.67
N GLY A 176 -4.18 16.07 11.12
CA GLY A 176 -5.65 16.00 11.17
C GLY A 176 -6.31 15.87 9.79
N ARG A 177 -5.57 15.44 8.77
CA ARG A 177 -6.09 15.24 7.42
C ARG A 177 -6.41 13.77 7.16
N PRO A 178 -7.48 13.46 6.41
CA PRO A 178 -7.80 12.10 6.00
C PRO A 178 -6.63 11.43 5.27
N ALA A 179 -6.25 10.24 5.76
CA ALA A 179 -5.22 9.42 5.16
C ALA A 179 -5.59 7.94 5.26
N MET A 180 -5.28 7.17 4.23
CA MET A 180 -5.42 5.72 4.20
C MET A 180 -4.26 5.08 3.46
N VAL A 181 -3.95 3.84 3.80
CA VAL A 181 -3.09 2.97 3.00
C VAL A 181 -3.95 1.89 2.38
N VAL A 182 -3.80 1.71 1.09
CA VAL A 182 -4.49 0.66 0.33
C VAL A 182 -3.46 -0.43 0.03
N GLU A 183 -3.69 -1.59 0.56
CA GLU A 183 -2.89 -2.79 0.32
C GLU A 183 -3.64 -3.68 -0.66
N LEU A 184 -3.19 -3.75 -1.94
CA LEU A 184 -3.98 -4.34 -3.01
C LEU A 184 -3.10 -5.06 -4.03
N GLY A 185 -3.27 -6.40 -4.15
CA GLY A 185 -2.52 -7.23 -5.09
C GLY A 185 -1.12 -7.61 -4.60
N GLY A 186 -0.18 -7.71 -5.51
CA GLY A 186 1.17 -8.23 -5.27
C GLY A 186 1.28 -9.73 -5.51
N GLY A 187 2.50 -10.26 -5.39
CA GLY A 187 2.80 -11.65 -5.73
C GLY A 187 2.84 -11.90 -7.24
N ASP A 188 3.20 -13.12 -7.60
CA ASP A 188 3.25 -13.60 -9.00
C ASP A 188 1.86 -14.10 -9.44
N VAL A 189 0.90 -13.16 -9.55
CA VAL A 189 -0.48 -13.44 -9.98
C VAL A 189 -0.95 -12.36 -10.97
N ASP A 190 -2.03 -12.65 -11.71
CA ASP A 190 -2.68 -11.66 -12.57
C ASP A 190 -3.19 -10.46 -11.72
N GLN A 191 -2.68 -9.26 -12.02
CA GLN A 191 -3.01 -8.04 -11.32
C GLN A 191 -4.22 -7.30 -11.91
N THR A 192 -4.80 -7.77 -13.03
CA THR A 192 -5.84 -7.05 -13.80
C THR A 192 -7.04 -6.63 -12.94
N GLU A 193 -7.53 -7.54 -12.09
CA GLU A 193 -8.66 -7.24 -11.21
C GLU A 193 -8.28 -6.24 -10.12
N TYR A 194 -7.09 -6.38 -9.53
CA TYR A 194 -6.59 -5.46 -8.51
C TYR A 194 -6.41 -4.05 -9.07
N VAL A 195 -5.86 -3.94 -10.28
CA VAL A 195 -5.71 -2.65 -10.99
C VAL A 195 -7.08 -2.01 -11.24
N ALA A 196 -8.04 -2.76 -11.77
CA ALA A 196 -9.38 -2.23 -12.03
C ALA A 196 -10.08 -1.75 -10.75
N ARG A 197 -9.97 -2.52 -9.65
CA ARG A 197 -10.51 -2.17 -8.33
C ARG A 197 -9.80 -0.97 -7.73
N GLY A 198 -8.48 -0.86 -7.88
CA GLY A 198 -7.70 0.28 -7.41
C GLY A 198 -8.11 1.58 -8.09
N VAL A 199 -8.26 1.57 -9.43
CA VAL A 199 -8.75 2.73 -10.19
C VAL A 199 -10.15 3.12 -9.74
N GLN A 200 -11.08 2.16 -9.61
CA GLN A 200 -12.44 2.45 -9.17
C GLN A 200 -12.46 2.96 -7.72
N GLY A 201 -11.64 2.41 -6.84
CA GLY A 201 -11.52 2.86 -5.45
C GLY A 201 -11.07 4.31 -5.33
N ILE A 202 -10.08 4.75 -6.12
CA ILE A 202 -9.66 6.15 -6.16
C ILE A 202 -10.81 7.05 -6.64
N LEU A 203 -11.56 6.66 -7.68
CA LEU A 203 -12.71 7.43 -8.16
C LEU A 203 -13.81 7.54 -7.09
N ASN A 204 -14.06 6.48 -6.34
CA ASN A 204 -15.03 6.48 -5.23
C ASN A 204 -14.58 7.44 -4.11
N VAL A 205 -13.29 7.45 -3.76
CA VAL A 205 -12.72 8.41 -2.81
C VAL A 205 -12.91 9.84 -3.30
N MET A 206 -12.66 10.11 -4.59
CA MET A 206 -12.87 11.44 -5.17
C MET A 206 -14.35 11.88 -5.15
N GLN A 207 -15.29 10.96 -5.39
CA GLN A 207 -16.72 11.25 -5.24
C GLN A 207 -17.11 11.54 -3.79
N THR A 208 -16.55 10.80 -2.83
CA THR A 208 -16.76 11.01 -1.40
C THR A 208 -16.23 12.37 -0.92
N LEU A 209 -15.13 12.85 -1.53
CA LEU A 209 -14.54 14.16 -1.31
C LEU A 209 -15.22 15.28 -2.14
N GLU A 210 -16.28 14.98 -2.87
CA GLU A 210 -16.99 15.90 -3.77
C GLU A 210 -16.08 16.50 -4.87
N MET A 211 -14.98 15.83 -5.18
CA MET A 211 -14.06 16.22 -6.27
C MET A 211 -14.61 15.83 -7.65
N LEU A 212 -15.41 14.78 -7.71
CA LEU A 212 -16.13 14.34 -8.91
C LEU A 212 -17.64 14.32 -8.66
N PRO A 213 -18.46 14.50 -9.71
CA PRO A 213 -19.91 14.38 -9.58
C PRO A 213 -20.35 12.94 -9.29
N GLY A 214 -21.51 12.80 -8.69
CA GLY A 214 -22.11 11.50 -8.35
C GLY A 214 -21.83 11.07 -6.91
N VAL A 215 -22.33 9.88 -6.59
CA VAL A 215 -22.13 9.23 -5.29
C VAL A 215 -21.46 7.89 -5.57
N PRO A 216 -20.45 7.50 -4.78
CA PRO A 216 -19.82 6.21 -4.99
C PRO A 216 -20.86 5.08 -4.83
N PRO A 217 -20.72 3.98 -5.59
CA PRO A 217 -21.57 2.82 -5.40
C PRO A 217 -21.46 2.33 -3.96
N PRO A 218 -22.54 1.76 -3.39
CA PRO A 218 -22.45 1.19 -2.05
C PRO A 218 -21.33 0.13 -2.04
N PRO A 219 -20.45 0.18 -1.03
CA PRO A 219 -19.38 -0.81 -0.95
C PRO A 219 -19.99 -2.21 -0.74
N PRO A 220 -19.27 -3.28 -1.12
CA PRO A 220 -19.67 -4.64 -0.75
C PRO A 220 -19.77 -4.74 0.77
N ALA A 221 -20.35 -5.80 1.32
CA ALA A 221 -20.36 -6.04 2.76
C ALA A 221 -18.92 -5.97 3.30
N GLN A 222 -18.67 -4.95 4.13
CA GLN A 222 -17.34 -4.64 4.64
C GLN A 222 -17.18 -5.12 6.08
N LEU A 223 -15.99 -5.59 6.39
CA LEU A 223 -15.58 -5.96 7.75
C LEU A 223 -14.43 -5.04 8.18
N LEU A 224 -14.64 -4.29 9.25
CA LEU A 224 -13.60 -3.52 9.90
C LEU A 224 -12.96 -4.38 11.00
N LEU A 225 -11.74 -4.84 10.77
CA LEU A 225 -10.96 -5.62 11.71
C LEU A 225 -10.21 -4.68 12.66
N THR A 226 -10.22 -4.96 13.95
CA THR A 226 -9.41 -4.25 14.95
C THR A 226 -8.22 -5.08 15.42
N GLU A 227 -8.24 -6.40 15.16
CA GLU A 227 -7.13 -7.29 15.44
C GLU A 227 -6.67 -8.02 14.18
N LEU A 228 -5.37 -7.95 13.90
CA LEU A 228 -4.71 -8.58 12.77
C LEU A 228 -3.34 -9.12 13.20
N ALA A 229 -3.14 -10.43 13.06
CA ALA A 229 -1.86 -11.07 13.31
C ALA A 229 -1.01 -11.10 12.05
N THR A 230 0.20 -10.53 12.11
CA THR A 230 1.25 -10.78 11.13
C THR A 230 2.05 -11.98 11.59
N ILE A 231 1.90 -13.11 10.91
CA ILE A 231 2.61 -14.35 11.21
C ILE A 231 3.91 -14.35 10.41
N ARG A 232 5.02 -14.42 11.15
CA ARG A 232 6.36 -14.43 10.59
C ARG A 232 7.01 -15.79 10.84
N PRO A 233 7.50 -16.50 9.80
CA PRO A 233 8.27 -17.72 9.98
C PRO A 233 9.45 -17.49 10.92
N ARG A 234 9.70 -18.45 11.80
CA ARG A 234 10.87 -18.44 12.69
C ARG A 234 12.07 -19.11 12.06
N ALA A 235 11.81 -20.04 11.12
CA ALA A 235 12.82 -20.71 10.33
C ALA A 235 12.78 -20.20 8.88
N GLY A 236 13.95 -20.00 8.28
CA GLY A 236 14.08 -19.79 6.85
C GLY A 236 14.00 -21.12 6.08
N GLY A 237 13.52 -21.05 4.84
CA GLY A 237 13.38 -22.22 3.99
C GLY A 237 12.40 -22.02 2.85
N LEU A 238 11.87 -23.13 2.34
CA LEU A 238 10.82 -23.13 1.34
C LEU A 238 9.46 -23.16 2.06
N LEU A 239 8.70 -22.09 1.98
CA LEU A 239 7.32 -22.04 2.44
C LEU A 239 6.43 -22.73 1.41
N LEU A 240 5.74 -23.78 1.86
CA LEU A 240 4.71 -24.48 1.12
C LEU A 240 3.34 -24.07 1.65
N PRO A 241 2.61 -23.17 0.96
CA PRO A 241 1.32 -22.71 1.44
C PRO A 241 0.26 -23.80 1.29
N ALA A 242 -0.55 -23.99 2.32
CA ALA A 242 -1.75 -24.84 2.31
C ALA A 242 -3.03 -24.01 2.12
N VAL A 243 -2.99 -22.73 2.49
CA VAL A 243 -4.07 -21.77 2.32
C VAL A 243 -3.54 -20.63 1.44
N THR A 244 -4.12 -20.51 0.24
CA THR A 244 -3.67 -19.59 -0.81
C THR A 244 -4.71 -18.53 -1.20
N GLU A 245 -5.92 -18.59 -0.64
CA GLU A 245 -7.03 -17.71 -0.97
C GLU A 245 -7.13 -16.56 0.01
N LEU A 246 -7.28 -15.33 -0.49
CA LEU A 246 -7.63 -14.15 0.31
C LEU A 246 -9.10 -14.19 0.72
N GLY A 247 -9.39 -13.67 1.92
CA GLY A 247 -10.75 -13.60 2.43
C GLY A 247 -11.35 -14.95 2.83
N ARG A 248 -10.55 -16.01 2.91
CA ARG A 248 -10.99 -17.33 3.37
C ARG A 248 -11.15 -17.34 4.88
N GLU A 249 -12.35 -17.74 5.34
CA GLU A 249 -12.60 -17.96 6.76
C GLU A 249 -12.05 -19.34 7.19
N LEU A 250 -11.44 -19.39 8.38
CA LEU A 250 -10.74 -20.56 8.89
C LEU A 250 -10.96 -20.71 10.41
N ASP A 251 -10.98 -21.93 10.87
CA ASP A 251 -11.00 -22.26 12.29
C ASP A 251 -9.60 -22.16 12.90
N ARG A 252 -9.56 -22.10 14.23
CA ARG A 252 -8.33 -22.12 15.01
C ARG A 252 -7.49 -23.35 14.66
N GLU A 253 -6.15 -23.18 14.70
CA GLU A 253 -5.17 -24.25 14.45
C GLU A 253 -5.20 -24.83 13.01
N THR A 254 -6.04 -24.30 12.09
CA THR A 254 -5.94 -24.66 10.69
C THR A 254 -4.52 -24.43 10.19
N VAL A 255 -3.94 -25.41 9.54
CA VAL A 255 -2.60 -25.31 8.94
C VAL A 255 -2.66 -24.36 7.75
N LEU A 256 -1.95 -23.23 7.85
CA LEU A 256 -1.84 -22.24 6.81
C LEU A 256 -0.76 -22.60 5.80
N GLY A 257 0.35 -23.16 6.28
CA GLY A 257 1.49 -23.57 5.45
C GLY A 257 2.57 -24.26 6.28
N ARG A 258 3.63 -24.69 5.61
CA ARG A 258 4.78 -25.36 6.22
C ARG A 258 6.07 -24.77 5.66
N VAL A 259 7.08 -24.59 6.50
CA VAL A 259 8.43 -24.26 6.05
C VAL A 259 9.27 -25.54 6.08
N VAL A 260 9.91 -25.86 4.97
CA VAL A 260 10.77 -27.04 4.82
C VAL A 260 12.20 -26.61 4.49
N HIS A 261 13.16 -27.41 4.96
CA HIS A 261 14.58 -27.21 4.67
C HIS A 261 14.85 -27.49 3.18
N PRO A 262 15.44 -26.55 2.41
CA PRO A 262 15.53 -26.69 0.94
C PRO A 262 16.42 -27.83 0.44
N GLN A 263 17.31 -28.36 1.28
CA GLN A 263 18.25 -29.44 0.91
C GLN A 263 17.83 -30.78 1.48
N THR A 264 17.26 -30.86 2.69
CA THR A 264 16.93 -32.11 3.36
C THR A 264 15.45 -32.45 3.30
N PHE A 265 14.60 -31.46 2.92
CA PHE A 265 13.14 -31.55 2.90
C PHE A 265 12.51 -31.83 4.28
N ALA A 266 13.29 -31.70 5.35
CA ALA A 266 12.79 -31.81 6.70
C ALA A 266 11.82 -30.65 6.99
N GLU A 267 10.69 -30.95 7.64
CA GLU A 267 9.75 -29.92 8.15
C GLU A 267 10.42 -29.14 9.27
N LEU A 268 10.54 -27.82 9.11
CA LEU A 268 11.14 -26.91 10.08
C LEU A 268 10.10 -26.21 10.93
N GLU A 269 8.95 -25.86 10.32
CA GLU A 269 7.88 -25.12 11.00
C GLU A 269 6.52 -25.42 10.36
N VAL A 270 5.48 -25.49 11.20
CA VAL A 270 4.08 -25.54 10.75
C VAL A 270 3.40 -24.25 11.19
N ILE A 271 2.96 -23.46 10.22
CA ILE A 271 2.26 -22.19 10.46
C ILE A 271 0.77 -22.48 10.60
N ARG A 272 0.15 -21.94 11.67
CA ARG A 272 -1.25 -22.20 12.00
C ARG A 272 -2.04 -20.90 12.23
N ALA A 273 -3.35 -20.97 11.98
CA ALA A 273 -4.29 -19.88 12.25
C ALA A 273 -4.41 -19.61 13.76
N PRO A 274 -4.22 -18.35 14.22
CA PRO A 274 -4.05 -18.03 15.65
C PRO A 274 -5.36 -17.86 16.41
N TYR A 275 -6.41 -17.34 15.76
CA TYR A 275 -7.67 -16.97 16.41
C TYR A 275 -8.69 -18.10 16.39
N ARG A 276 -9.77 -17.96 17.14
CA ARG A 276 -10.89 -18.91 17.12
C ARG A 276 -11.60 -18.88 15.76
N ARG A 277 -11.82 -17.67 15.20
CA ARG A 277 -12.32 -17.44 13.84
C ARG A 277 -11.38 -16.51 13.12
N ASN A 278 -10.88 -16.95 12.00
CA ASN A 278 -9.82 -16.29 11.25
C ASN A 278 -10.31 -15.93 9.84
N VAL A 279 -9.71 -14.88 9.27
CA VAL A 279 -9.82 -14.58 7.85
C VAL A 279 -8.44 -14.24 7.29
N THR A 280 -8.13 -14.75 6.11
CA THR A 280 -6.86 -14.49 5.44
C THR A 280 -6.85 -13.11 4.80
N ILE A 281 -5.83 -12.30 5.10
CA ILE A 281 -5.63 -10.94 4.63
C ILE A 281 -4.41 -10.82 3.73
N LEU A 282 -3.36 -11.61 4.02
CA LEU A 282 -2.18 -11.77 3.19
C LEU A 282 -1.86 -13.26 3.09
N VAL A 283 -1.62 -13.72 1.86
CA VAL A 283 -1.30 -15.12 1.55
C VAL A 283 -0.18 -15.21 0.51
N HIS A 284 0.52 -16.34 0.51
CA HIS A 284 1.34 -16.79 -0.63
C HIS A 284 0.49 -17.67 -1.55
N ARG A 285 0.54 -17.39 -2.84
CA ARG A 285 -0.22 -18.17 -3.86
C ARG A 285 0.48 -19.42 -4.28
N THR A 286 1.80 -19.41 -4.24
CA THR A 286 2.71 -20.50 -4.65
C THR A 286 3.77 -20.73 -3.57
N ALA A 287 4.57 -21.79 -3.71
CA ALA A 287 5.73 -22.00 -2.88
C ALA A 287 6.72 -20.83 -3.01
N ASP A 288 7.33 -20.44 -1.89
CA ASP A 288 8.17 -19.26 -1.83
C ASP A 288 9.38 -19.43 -0.89
N VAL A 289 10.46 -18.72 -1.17
CA VAL A 289 11.63 -18.65 -0.31
C VAL A 289 11.40 -17.63 0.78
N VAL A 290 11.41 -18.06 2.03
CA VAL A 290 11.24 -17.17 3.18
C VAL A 290 12.47 -17.17 4.09
N GLU A 291 12.80 -16.02 4.62
CA GLU A 291 13.77 -15.84 5.68
C GLU A 291 13.09 -15.71 7.05
N PRO A 292 13.77 -15.96 8.16
CA PRO A 292 13.23 -15.71 9.48
C PRO A 292 12.77 -14.27 9.61
N GLY A 293 11.50 -14.05 10.00
CA GLY A 293 10.91 -12.73 10.13
C GLY A 293 10.26 -12.15 8.85
N SER A 294 10.32 -12.83 7.71
CA SER A 294 9.55 -12.48 6.51
C SER A 294 8.04 -12.48 6.78
N TYR A 295 7.26 -11.91 5.87
CA TYR A 295 5.81 -12.09 5.91
C TYR A 295 5.46 -13.53 5.50
N GLY A 296 4.89 -14.31 6.41
CA GLY A 296 4.30 -15.60 6.10
C GLY A 296 2.82 -15.47 5.77
N TYR A 297 2.03 -14.97 6.73
CA TYR A 297 0.61 -14.72 6.58
C TYR A 297 0.20 -13.47 7.36
N MET A 298 -0.87 -12.79 6.91
CA MET A 298 -1.63 -11.87 7.77
C MET A 298 -3.05 -12.42 7.95
N ILE A 299 -3.46 -12.54 9.19
CA ILE A 299 -4.73 -13.17 9.58
C ILE A 299 -5.53 -12.22 10.44
N GLY A 300 -6.73 -11.86 9.97
CA GLY A 300 -7.68 -11.06 10.75
C GLY A 300 -8.47 -11.91 11.74
N ASN A 301 -8.73 -11.36 12.93
CA ASN A 301 -9.64 -11.94 13.91
C ASN A 301 -11.08 -11.56 13.56
N LEU A 302 -11.90 -12.50 13.11
CA LEU A 302 -13.31 -12.24 12.80
C LEU A 302 -14.16 -11.91 14.03
N GLU A 303 -13.71 -12.27 15.23
CA GLU A 303 -14.41 -11.90 16.46
C GLU A 303 -14.17 -10.44 16.86
N SER A 304 -13.14 -9.79 16.29
CA SER A 304 -12.88 -8.36 16.43
C SER A 304 -13.54 -7.51 15.35
N ALA A 305 -14.27 -8.14 14.41
CA ALA A 305 -14.86 -7.41 13.29
C ALA A 305 -16.06 -6.58 13.71
N GLU A 306 -16.06 -5.31 13.29
CA GLU A 306 -17.18 -4.39 13.37
C GLU A 306 -17.86 -4.32 11.99
N GLY A 307 -19.19 -4.40 11.94
CA GLY A 307 -19.97 -4.41 10.70
C GLY A 307 -20.28 -3.01 10.15
#